data_c25d10f876bbf4178fd7bb082b389586
#
_entry.id   c25d10f876bbf4178fd7bb082b389586
#
_cell.length_a   1.000
_cell.length_b   1.000
_cell.length_c   1.000
_cell.angle_alpha   90.00
_cell.angle_beta   90.00
_cell.angle_gamma   90.00
#
_symmetry.space_group_name_H-M   'P 1'
#
loop_
_entity.id
_entity.type
_entity.pdbx_description
1 polymer ?
#
loop_
_entity_poly.entity_id
_entity_poly.type
_entity_poly.pdbx_seq_one_letter_code
_entity_poly.pdbx_strand_id
1 'polypeptide(L)'
;MKKLMFMLLLAGSIQAMYAQKFSPNTPLFEELTDVKKKTDKFNLYLNMQGSFDAHFQNGFQEGDFNMHQLRIEAKGNINNWLSYRYRQRLNRSNDGNNMIDNLPTSIDWAGIGIKLNDKFNLFAGKQSANYGGFEFDLNPIDVYQYSDMIDYMSNFLTGLNAGYNITPDQQLNLQI
;
A
#
# COMPACT_ATOMS: atom_id res chain seq x y z
N MET A 1 -24.50 -1.93 -42.88
CA MET A 1 -23.26 -1.65 -42.09
C MET A 1 -23.57 -1.24 -40.64
N LYS A 2 -24.44 -0.27 -40.36
CA LYS A 2 -24.80 0.14 -38.97
C LYS A 2 -25.33 -0.97 -38.06
N LYS A 3 -26.16 -1.90 -38.63
CA LYS A 3 -26.71 -3.05 -37.87
C LYS A 3 -25.65 -4.10 -37.51
N LEU A 4 -24.63 -4.29 -38.35
CA LEU A 4 -23.53 -5.22 -38.11
C LEU A 4 -22.59 -4.69 -37.02
N MET A 5 -22.35 -3.38 -37.00
CA MET A 5 -21.54 -2.71 -35.95
C MET A 5 -22.23 -2.74 -34.59
N PHE A 6 -23.55 -2.64 -34.55
CA PHE A 6 -24.33 -2.76 -33.31
C PHE A 6 -24.34 -4.19 -32.75
N MET A 7 -24.38 -5.21 -33.62
CA MET A 7 -24.24 -6.62 -33.21
C MET A 7 -22.84 -6.94 -32.68
N LEU A 8 -21.78 -6.39 -33.27
CA LEU A 8 -20.42 -6.55 -32.77
C LEU A 8 -20.19 -5.89 -31.41
N LEU A 9 -20.78 -4.71 -31.18
CA LEU A 9 -20.77 -4.04 -29.87
C LEU A 9 -21.54 -4.85 -28.80
N LEU A 10 -22.69 -5.43 -29.18
CA LEU A 10 -23.47 -6.27 -28.26
C LEU A 10 -22.75 -7.58 -27.94
N ALA A 11 -22.08 -8.20 -28.90
CA ALA A 11 -21.31 -9.43 -28.69
C ALA A 11 -20.08 -9.19 -27.81
N GLY A 12 -19.43 -8.02 -27.92
CA GLY A 12 -18.34 -7.58 -27.06
C GLY A 12 -18.76 -7.38 -25.61
N SER A 13 -19.97 -6.82 -25.38
CA SER A 13 -20.49 -6.61 -24.03
C SER A 13 -20.90 -7.89 -23.32
N ILE A 14 -21.32 -8.93 -24.06
CA ILE A 14 -21.66 -10.23 -23.48
C ILE A 14 -20.41 -10.99 -23.02
N GLN A 15 -19.28 -10.85 -23.71
CA GLN A 15 -18.03 -11.48 -23.28
C GLN A 15 -17.44 -10.81 -22.02
N ALA A 16 -17.64 -9.50 -21.84
CA ALA A 16 -17.23 -8.81 -20.63
C ALA A 16 -18.00 -9.29 -19.38
N MET A 17 -19.25 -9.74 -19.51
CA MET A 17 -20.02 -10.28 -18.39
C MET A 17 -19.56 -11.68 -17.94
N TYR A 18 -18.89 -12.47 -18.77
CA TYR A 18 -18.32 -13.77 -18.37
C TYR A 18 -16.96 -13.65 -17.67
N ALA A 19 -16.30 -12.50 -17.75
CA ALA A 19 -15.00 -12.27 -17.12
C ALA A 19 -15.10 -12.03 -15.60
N GLN A 20 -16.31 -11.91 -15.05
CA GLN A 20 -16.52 -11.60 -13.63
C GLN A 20 -17.22 -12.74 -12.88
N LYS A 21 -16.60 -13.92 -12.83
CA LYS A 21 -16.90 -14.87 -11.74
C LYS A 21 -16.06 -14.47 -10.51
N PHE A 22 -16.48 -13.42 -9.85
CA PHE A 22 -15.91 -13.07 -8.55
C PHE A 22 -16.36 -14.08 -7.50
N SER A 23 -15.40 -14.76 -6.88
CA SER A 23 -15.62 -15.33 -5.56
C SER A 23 -15.67 -14.14 -4.58
N PRO A 24 -16.75 -13.95 -3.81
CA PRO A 24 -16.92 -12.75 -2.98
C PRO A 24 -15.87 -12.59 -1.86
N ASN A 25 -14.96 -13.55 -1.70
CA ASN A 25 -13.99 -13.60 -0.61
C ASN A 25 -12.51 -13.63 -1.07
N THR A 26 -12.23 -13.57 -2.37
CA THR A 26 -10.84 -13.54 -2.88
C THR A 26 -10.56 -12.22 -3.58
N PRO A 27 -9.45 -11.53 -3.23
CA PRO A 27 -9.02 -10.34 -3.95
C PRO A 27 -8.79 -10.65 -5.43
N LEU A 28 -9.17 -9.74 -6.32
CA LEU A 28 -9.03 -9.87 -7.76
C LEU A 28 -7.61 -10.28 -8.19
N PHE A 29 -6.60 -9.77 -7.50
CA PHE A 29 -5.20 -10.09 -7.78
C PHE A 29 -4.87 -11.56 -7.48
N GLU A 30 -5.41 -12.12 -6.41
CA GLU A 30 -5.20 -13.53 -6.05
C GLU A 30 -5.90 -14.45 -7.06
N GLU A 31 -7.05 -14.04 -7.59
CA GLU A 31 -7.79 -14.79 -8.61
C GLU A 31 -7.10 -14.75 -9.99
N LEU A 32 -6.57 -13.57 -10.37
CA LEU A 32 -5.89 -13.40 -11.65
C LEU A 32 -4.50 -14.06 -11.72
N THR A 33 -3.80 -14.14 -10.61
CA THR A 33 -2.41 -14.64 -10.56
C THR A 33 -2.29 -16.07 -10.05
N ASP A 34 -3.40 -16.67 -9.61
CA ASP A 34 -3.43 -18.01 -8.95
C ASP A 34 -2.47 -18.10 -7.75
N VAL A 35 -2.13 -16.97 -7.16
CA VAL A 35 -1.26 -16.86 -5.97
C VAL A 35 -2.06 -17.29 -4.75
N LYS A 36 -2.25 -18.60 -4.60
CA LYS A 36 -3.13 -19.17 -3.57
C LYS A 36 -2.58 -19.15 -2.15
N LYS A 37 -1.29 -18.86 -1.94
CA LYS A 37 -0.70 -18.99 -0.61
C LYS A 37 0.33 -17.90 -0.33
N LYS A 38 -0.01 -17.03 0.61
CA LYS A 38 0.98 -16.20 1.30
C LYS A 38 1.93 -17.10 2.08
N THR A 39 3.23 -16.88 1.93
CA THR A 39 4.24 -17.59 2.69
C THR A 39 4.64 -16.73 3.90
N ASP A 40 5.06 -17.37 4.99
CA ASP A 40 5.56 -16.59 6.13
C ASP A 40 6.89 -15.90 5.80
N LYS A 41 7.63 -16.44 4.81
CA LYS A 41 9.00 -15.97 4.49
C LYS A 41 9.05 -14.82 3.50
N PHE A 42 8.19 -14.82 2.47
CA PHE A 42 8.19 -13.80 1.43
C PHE A 42 6.80 -13.54 0.90
N ASN A 43 6.37 -12.30 0.95
CA ASN A 43 5.13 -11.85 0.34
C ASN A 43 5.41 -10.57 -0.44
N LEU A 44 4.95 -10.52 -1.70
CA LEU A 44 5.03 -9.37 -2.57
C LEU A 44 3.63 -8.84 -2.83
N TYR A 45 3.45 -7.54 -2.68
CA TYR A 45 2.18 -6.85 -2.92
C TYR A 45 2.39 -5.73 -3.93
N LEU A 46 1.43 -5.57 -4.83
CA LEU A 46 1.30 -4.41 -5.68
C LEU A 46 -0.03 -3.73 -5.34
N ASN A 47 0.04 -2.52 -4.80
CA ASN A 47 -1.12 -1.72 -4.46
C ASN A 47 -1.29 -0.62 -5.49
N MET A 48 -2.48 -0.54 -6.10
CA MET A 48 -2.81 0.46 -7.11
C MET A 48 -4.16 1.09 -6.79
N GLN A 49 -4.26 2.40 -7.00
CA GLN A 49 -5.50 3.15 -6.92
C GLN A 49 -5.51 4.18 -8.04
N GLY A 50 -6.47 4.00 -8.95
CA GLY A 50 -6.72 4.94 -10.04
C GLY A 50 -8.15 5.46 -9.98
N SER A 51 -8.38 6.65 -10.52
CA SER A 51 -9.70 7.24 -10.68
C SER A 51 -9.87 7.84 -12.07
N PHE A 52 -11.11 8.06 -12.44
CA PHE A 52 -11.49 9.00 -13.47
C PHE A 52 -12.22 10.15 -12.78
N ASP A 53 -11.64 11.34 -12.85
CA ASP A 53 -12.15 12.54 -12.22
C ASP A 53 -12.83 13.39 -13.28
N ALA A 54 -14.12 13.67 -13.09
CA ALA A 54 -14.90 14.51 -14.00
C ALA A 54 -15.24 15.84 -13.31
N HIS A 55 -14.84 16.94 -13.92
CA HIS A 55 -15.07 18.28 -13.40
C HIS A 55 -16.25 18.93 -14.08
N PHE A 56 -17.20 19.40 -13.26
CA PHE A 56 -18.43 20.06 -13.70
C PHE A 56 -18.53 21.46 -13.10
N GLN A 57 -18.61 22.47 -13.99
CA GLN A 57 -18.94 23.84 -13.62
C GLN A 57 -19.81 24.41 -14.73
N ASN A 58 -21.12 24.50 -14.48
CA ASN A 58 -22.14 24.86 -15.50
C ASN A 58 -22.14 23.90 -16.72
N GLY A 59 -21.90 22.59 -16.49
CA GLY A 59 -21.74 21.54 -17.47
C GLY A 59 -20.40 20.83 -17.34
N PHE A 60 -20.21 19.77 -18.14
CA PHE A 60 -18.92 19.05 -18.18
C PHE A 60 -17.81 19.96 -18.72
N GLN A 61 -16.71 20.07 -17.99
CA GLN A 61 -15.53 20.85 -18.37
C GLN A 61 -14.41 19.95 -18.89
N GLU A 62 -13.98 19.02 -18.07
CA GLU A 62 -12.86 18.13 -18.38
C GLU A 62 -12.99 16.82 -17.60
N GLY A 63 -12.23 15.81 -18.03
CA GLY A 63 -12.14 14.53 -17.34
C GLY A 63 -10.75 13.94 -17.48
N ASP A 64 -10.18 13.55 -16.35
CA ASP A 64 -8.81 13.06 -16.24
C ASP A 64 -8.74 11.67 -15.63
N PHE A 65 -7.81 10.84 -16.10
CA PHE A 65 -7.44 9.61 -15.43
C PHE A 65 -6.25 9.86 -14.52
N ASN A 66 -6.44 9.59 -13.22
CA ASN A 66 -5.41 9.81 -12.22
C ASN A 66 -4.98 8.50 -11.56
N MET A 67 -3.66 8.33 -11.33
CA MET A 67 -3.09 7.26 -10.54
C MET A 67 -2.70 7.82 -9.17
N HIS A 68 -3.57 7.67 -8.16
CA HIS A 68 -3.35 8.20 -6.81
C HIS A 68 -2.30 7.39 -6.06
N GLN A 69 -2.34 6.07 -6.20
CA GLN A 69 -1.40 5.19 -5.52
C GLN A 69 -0.89 4.11 -6.48
N LEU A 70 0.42 3.94 -6.47
CA LEU A 70 1.10 2.82 -7.11
C LEU A 70 2.28 2.45 -6.21
N ARG A 71 2.17 1.32 -5.48
CA ARG A 71 3.15 0.90 -4.48
C ARG A 71 3.50 -0.55 -4.64
N ILE A 72 4.78 -0.85 -4.46
CA ILE A 72 5.27 -2.21 -4.28
C ILE A 72 5.66 -2.41 -2.81
N GLU A 73 5.27 -3.54 -2.23
CA GLU A 73 5.64 -3.91 -0.86
C GLU A 73 6.12 -5.36 -0.83
N ALA A 74 7.28 -5.57 -0.23
CA ALA A 74 7.82 -6.89 0.07
C ALA A 74 7.99 -7.01 1.58
N LYS A 75 7.42 -8.07 2.18
CA LYS A 75 7.55 -8.33 3.61
C LYS A 75 7.49 -9.81 3.94
N GLY A 76 8.09 -10.19 5.05
CA GLY A 76 8.07 -11.56 5.53
C GLY A 76 8.94 -11.81 6.75
N ASN A 77 8.91 -13.05 7.24
CA ASN A 77 9.69 -13.51 8.37
C ASN A 77 10.86 -14.36 7.86
N ILE A 78 12.09 -13.95 8.13
CA ILE A 78 13.28 -14.74 7.84
C ILE A 78 13.27 -15.98 8.74
N ASN A 79 12.93 -15.77 10.02
CA ASN A 79 12.73 -16.80 11.03
C ASN A 79 11.75 -16.30 12.12
N ASN A 80 11.62 -17.02 13.24
CA ASN A 80 10.65 -16.71 14.31
C ASN A 80 10.93 -15.40 15.05
N TRP A 81 12.12 -14.84 14.94
CA TRP A 81 12.52 -13.62 15.64
C TRP A 81 12.96 -12.47 14.71
N LEU A 82 13.15 -12.74 13.41
CA LEU A 82 13.64 -11.76 12.44
C LEU A 82 12.67 -11.63 11.28
N SER A 83 12.20 -10.42 11.03
CA SER A 83 11.32 -10.04 9.92
C SER A 83 11.94 -8.92 9.11
N TYR A 84 11.40 -8.68 7.93
CA TYR A 84 11.79 -7.54 7.09
C TYR A 84 10.55 -6.93 6.45
N ARG A 85 10.66 -5.64 6.12
CA ARG A 85 9.64 -4.90 5.38
C ARG A 85 10.28 -3.89 4.46
N TYR A 86 9.86 -3.88 3.20
CA TYR A 86 10.20 -2.88 2.21
C TYR A 86 8.93 -2.43 1.51
N ARG A 87 8.70 -1.11 1.40
CA ARG A 87 7.58 -0.53 0.65
C ARG A 87 8.03 0.74 -0.05
N GLN A 88 7.75 0.82 -1.34
CA GLN A 88 8.10 1.97 -2.17
C GLN A 88 6.90 2.43 -3.01
N ARG A 89 6.73 3.73 -3.13
CA ARG A 89 5.80 4.38 -4.06
C ARG A 89 6.47 4.53 -5.40
N LEU A 90 5.87 3.95 -6.45
CA LEU A 90 6.40 3.99 -7.80
C LEU A 90 5.98 5.26 -8.57
N ASN A 91 4.95 5.97 -8.08
CA ASN A 91 4.44 7.23 -8.62
C ASN A 91 4.98 8.49 -7.90
N ARG A 92 6.08 8.36 -7.17
CA ARG A 92 6.80 9.49 -6.55
C ARG A 92 8.24 9.56 -7.02
N SER A 93 8.83 10.77 -6.95
CA SER A 93 10.24 10.99 -7.24
C SER A 93 11.14 10.12 -6.36
N ASN A 94 12.23 9.65 -6.97
CA ASN A 94 13.31 8.94 -6.30
C ASN A 94 14.41 9.88 -5.78
N ASP A 95 14.17 11.20 -5.77
CA ASP A 95 15.12 12.14 -5.20
C ASP A 95 15.35 11.84 -3.72
N GLY A 96 16.60 11.80 -3.32
CA GLY A 96 16.98 11.54 -1.94
C GLY A 96 16.56 12.69 -1.03
N ASN A 97 16.12 12.37 0.17
CA ASN A 97 16.02 13.34 1.24
C ASN A 97 17.42 13.51 1.87
N ASN A 98 18.17 14.48 1.38
CA ASN A 98 19.57 14.71 1.78
C ASN A 98 19.74 15.08 3.27
N MET A 99 18.67 15.22 4.01
CA MET A 99 18.73 15.78 5.37
C MET A 99 18.80 14.74 6.48
N ILE A 100 18.32 13.49 6.25
CA ILE A 100 18.18 12.53 7.37
C ILE A 100 18.80 11.16 7.05
N ASP A 101 18.49 10.55 5.92
CA ASP A 101 18.83 9.13 5.69
C ASP A 101 19.37 8.79 4.30
N ASN A 102 19.52 9.76 3.41
CA ASN A 102 19.93 9.59 2.00
C ASN A 102 19.06 8.60 1.20
N LEU A 103 17.92 8.16 1.75
CA LEU A 103 17.00 7.30 1.03
C LEU A 103 16.02 8.11 0.18
N PRO A 104 15.62 7.59 -0.98
CA PRO A 104 14.57 8.20 -1.79
C PRO A 104 13.30 8.48 -0.98
N THR A 105 12.68 9.63 -1.23
CA THR A 105 11.40 10.01 -0.61
C THR A 105 10.25 9.08 -1.00
N SER A 106 10.43 8.33 -2.11
CA SER A 106 9.48 7.30 -2.55
C SER A 106 9.46 6.07 -1.65
N ILE A 107 10.51 5.82 -0.84
CA ILE A 107 10.55 4.68 0.08
C ILE A 107 9.82 5.03 1.37
N ASP A 108 8.75 4.28 1.69
CA ASP A 108 8.00 4.40 2.93
C ASP A 108 8.59 3.50 4.03
N TRP A 109 8.92 2.26 3.69
CA TRP A 109 9.46 1.28 4.63
C TRP A 109 10.71 0.62 4.04
N ALA A 110 11.76 0.56 4.84
CA ALA A 110 12.98 -0.20 4.51
C ALA A 110 13.69 -0.56 5.82
N GLY A 111 13.43 -1.76 6.35
CA GLY A 111 14.00 -2.12 7.64
C GLY A 111 13.74 -3.57 8.04
N ILE A 112 14.25 -3.88 9.23
CA ILE A 112 14.18 -5.20 9.86
C ILE A 112 13.48 -5.11 11.20
N GLY A 113 12.61 -6.08 11.46
CA GLY A 113 11.94 -6.27 12.74
C GLY A 113 12.60 -7.41 13.51
N ILE A 114 12.86 -7.18 14.79
CA ILE A 114 13.47 -8.14 15.71
C ILE A 114 12.52 -8.39 16.86
N LYS A 115 12.03 -9.61 16.99
CA LYS A 115 11.23 -10.05 18.13
C LYS A 115 12.18 -10.60 19.20
N LEU A 116 12.39 -9.84 20.27
CA LEU A 116 13.24 -10.27 21.38
C LEU A 116 12.53 -11.31 22.25
N ASN A 117 11.24 -11.13 22.50
CA ASN A 117 10.34 -12.05 23.17
C ASN A 117 8.88 -11.68 22.86
N ASP A 118 7.89 -12.28 23.53
CA ASP A 118 6.48 -11.99 23.25
C ASP A 118 6.03 -10.58 23.67
N LYS A 119 6.79 -9.92 24.54
CA LYS A 119 6.49 -8.56 25.00
C LYS A 119 7.34 -7.50 24.31
N PHE A 120 8.58 -7.79 23.93
CA PHE A 120 9.51 -6.82 23.37
C PHE A 120 9.80 -7.08 21.90
N ASN A 121 9.64 -6.04 21.09
CA ASN A 121 10.03 -6.02 19.69
C ASN A 121 10.81 -4.74 19.36
N LEU A 122 11.65 -4.83 18.35
CA LEU A 122 12.40 -3.73 17.79
C LEU A 122 12.15 -3.67 16.29
N PHE A 123 12.14 -2.45 15.73
CA PHE A 123 12.22 -2.25 14.30
C PHE A 123 13.30 -1.22 14.00
N ALA A 124 14.25 -1.58 13.15
CA ALA A 124 15.35 -0.72 12.74
C ALA A 124 15.28 -0.46 11.24
N GLY A 125 15.35 0.82 10.85
CA GLY A 125 15.29 1.29 9.48
C GLY A 125 14.23 2.35 9.26
N LYS A 126 13.89 2.59 7.98
CA LYS A 126 12.86 3.55 7.61
C LYS A 126 11.48 2.98 7.89
N GLN A 127 10.66 3.75 8.59
CA GLN A 127 9.35 3.33 9.11
C GLN A 127 8.44 4.53 9.29
N SER A 128 7.14 4.30 9.53
CA SER A 128 6.21 5.37 9.87
C SER A 128 6.60 6.04 11.18
N ALA A 129 6.48 7.36 11.21
CA ALA A 129 6.67 8.13 12.42
C ALA A 129 5.45 7.99 13.34
N ASN A 130 5.68 7.70 14.62
CA ASN A 130 4.64 7.46 15.62
C ASN A 130 4.11 8.77 16.21
N TYR A 131 3.35 9.52 15.42
CA TYR A 131 2.73 10.78 15.87
C TYR A 131 1.34 10.60 16.51
N GLY A 132 0.94 9.35 16.78
CA GLY A 132 -0.37 9.02 17.33
C GLY A 132 -1.44 8.74 16.27
N GLY A 133 -1.14 8.90 14.99
CA GLY A 133 -1.97 8.45 13.88
C GLY A 133 -1.68 6.99 13.53
N PHE A 134 -2.68 6.29 13.02
CA PHE A 134 -2.56 4.90 12.58
C PHE A 134 -2.61 4.73 11.06
N GLU A 135 -3.02 5.76 10.33
CA GLU A 135 -3.28 5.69 8.87
C GLU A 135 -2.04 5.33 8.04
N PHE A 136 -0.83 5.69 8.50
CA PHE A 136 0.42 5.39 7.79
C PHE A 136 0.87 3.94 7.92
N ASP A 137 0.37 3.22 8.94
CA ASP A 137 0.68 1.82 9.17
C ASP A 137 -0.34 0.88 8.53
N LEU A 138 -1.51 1.39 8.17
CA LEU A 138 -2.53 0.64 7.45
C LEU A 138 -2.04 0.20 6.06
N ASN A 139 -2.67 -0.83 5.54
CA ASN A 139 -2.51 -1.19 4.15
C ASN A 139 -3.04 -0.05 3.27
N PRO A 140 -2.28 0.45 2.28
CA PRO A 140 -2.71 1.55 1.42
C PRO A 140 -4.05 1.33 0.69
N ILE A 141 -4.46 0.08 0.49
CA ILE A 141 -5.74 -0.26 -0.14
C ILE A 141 -6.93 0.08 0.78
N ASP A 142 -6.70 0.11 2.10
CA ASP A 142 -7.73 0.39 3.10
C ASP A 142 -7.90 1.89 3.37
N VAL A 143 -7.03 2.73 2.78
CA VAL A 143 -7.04 4.18 2.95
C VAL A 143 -7.40 4.85 1.63
N TYR A 144 -8.64 5.33 1.52
CA TYR A 144 -9.10 6.04 0.32
C TYR A 144 -8.39 7.40 0.16
N GLN A 145 -8.29 8.15 1.24
CA GLN A 145 -7.61 9.45 1.29
C GLN A 145 -6.91 9.61 2.63
N TYR A 146 -5.65 10.03 2.60
CA TYR A 146 -4.92 10.36 3.81
C TYR A 146 -5.34 11.74 4.32
N SER A 147 -5.12 11.98 5.61
CA SER A 147 -5.33 13.31 6.21
C SER A 147 -4.40 14.35 5.58
N ASP A 148 -4.82 15.61 5.58
CA ASP A 148 -4.03 16.74 5.06
C ASP A 148 -2.70 16.93 5.81
N MET A 149 -2.56 16.35 7.00
CA MET A 149 -1.31 16.36 7.77
C MET A 149 -0.15 15.70 7.03
N ILE A 150 -0.43 14.77 6.09
CA ILE A 150 0.62 14.07 5.33
C ILE A 150 1.49 15.03 4.51
N ASP A 151 0.93 16.16 4.08
CA ASP A 151 1.63 17.14 3.25
C ASP A 151 2.53 18.08 4.06
N TYR A 152 2.33 18.13 5.39
CA TYR A 152 3.04 19.04 6.29
C TYR A 152 4.02 18.34 7.24
N MET A 153 4.09 17.01 7.21
CA MET A 153 4.91 16.23 8.14
C MET A 153 5.81 15.23 7.41
N SER A 154 6.97 14.95 7.99
CA SER A 154 7.78 13.80 7.56
C SER A 154 7.20 12.51 8.13
N ASN A 155 6.43 11.80 7.31
CA ASN A 155 5.66 10.65 7.77
C ASN A 155 6.47 9.36 7.89
N PHE A 156 7.63 9.29 7.24
CA PHE A 156 8.51 8.11 7.24
C PHE A 156 9.93 8.56 7.57
N LEU A 157 10.45 8.04 8.66
CA LEU A 157 11.77 8.40 9.21
C LEU A 157 12.60 7.15 9.40
N THR A 158 13.92 7.29 9.21
CA THR A 158 14.87 6.23 9.53
C THR A 158 15.29 6.34 10.99
N GLY A 159 15.16 5.25 11.72
CA GLY A 159 15.45 5.21 13.14
C GLY A 159 15.24 3.82 13.75
N LEU A 160 15.14 3.80 15.06
CA LEU A 160 14.87 2.62 15.85
C LEU A 160 13.53 2.82 16.58
N ASN A 161 12.64 1.84 16.48
CA ASN A 161 11.42 1.77 17.27
C ASN A 161 11.49 0.58 18.21
N ALA A 162 11.28 0.82 19.50
CA ALA A 162 11.16 -0.22 20.53
C ALA A 162 9.70 -0.30 20.97
N GLY A 163 9.08 -1.47 20.77
CA GLY A 163 7.71 -1.74 21.16
C GLY A 163 7.65 -2.67 22.39
N TYR A 164 6.80 -2.30 23.35
CA TYR A 164 6.50 -3.12 24.51
C TYR A 164 5.00 -3.42 24.58
N ASN A 165 4.63 -4.69 24.46
CA ASN A 165 3.24 -5.14 24.57
C ASN A 165 2.83 -5.21 26.04
N ILE A 166 2.00 -4.28 26.48
CA ILE A 166 1.42 -4.26 27.83
C ILE A 166 0.35 -5.36 27.93
N THR A 167 -0.54 -5.37 26.94
CA THR A 167 -1.58 -6.40 26.74
C THR A 167 -1.56 -6.85 25.28
N PRO A 168 -2.32 -7.87 24.86
CA PRO A 168 -2.45 -8.24 23.45
C PRO A 168 -2.91 -7.07 22.54
N ASP A 169 -3.70 -6.14 23.07
CA ASP A 169 -4.31 -5.05 22.33
C ASP A 169 -3.66 -3.68 22.59
N GLN A 170 -2.65 -3.61 23.48
CA GLN A 170 -2.00 -2.35 23.86
C GLN A 170 -0.48 -2.48 23.78
N GLN A 171 0.12 -1.61 22.98
CA GLN A 171 1.56 -1.53 22.83
C GLN A 171 2.05 -0.10 23.14
N LEU A 172 3.11 -0.01 23.93
CA LEU A 172 3.88 1.23 24.10
C LEU A 172 5.05 1.23 23.13
N ASN A 173 5.21 2.33 22.38
CA ASN A 173 6.30 2.50 21.43
C ASN A 173 7.18 3.67 21.83
N LEU A 174 8.49 3.46 21.73
CA LEU A 174 9.51 4.49 21.83
C LEU A 174 10.29 4.51 20.51
N GLN A 175 10.25 5.66 19.82
CA GLN A 175 10.93 5.83 18.53
C GLN A 175 12.00 6.91 18.63
N ILE A 176 13.19 6.64 18.13
CA ILE A 176 14.35 7.54 18.07
C ILE A 176 14.96 7.52 16.65
#